data_c7d19e67f451c59ff80545a0c01d8903
#
_entry.id   c7d19e67f451c59ff80545a0c01d8903
#
_cell.length_a   1.000
_cell.length_b   1.000
_cell.length_c   1.000
_cell.angle_alpha   90.00
_cell.angle_beta   90.00
_cell.angle_gamma   90.00
#
_symmetry.space_group_name_H-M   'P 1'
#
loop_
_entity.id
_entity.type
_entity.pdbx_description
1 polymer ?
#
loop_
_entity_poly.entity_id
_entity_poly.type
_entity_poly.pdbx_seq_one_letter_code
_entity_poly.pdbx_strand_id
1 'polypeptide(L)'
;LPEKFHGLTDKEMRYRQRYVDLIMNEDVRRAFRIRTAFIKHMRRYLDERDYLEVETPVLNTISGGATARPFITHHNTLDIDMYMRIATELNLKRLTVGGFERVYEIGRIFRNEGMDPKHNPEFTTIELYEAYADFHDMMDIAEGVLSTAAKEILGSYRVTWLGNEIDLTPGWKRMTMIDAVREYVGVDFEAISDDEEACKAAEAKGIDLEGCERTWGTALYEAFDQRVEEKLIQPTFITMYPVEVSPLTKRSPKDPRLTERFELFINHCEFANAFSELNDPIDQRGRFEHELALREMGNDEAGMMDEDFINALEYGLPPTGGLGIGIDRCVMLLTGADSIRDVILFPTMKPLDKPESAKRAAAGTNCAVPAAEQGPVDFSKVEIEPLFQEFVDFETFAKSDFRAVKVKECTAVPKSKKLLKFVLDDGTGEDRVIL
;
A
#
# COMPACT_ATOMS: atom_id res chain seq x y z
N LEU A 1 18.07 9.63 32.67
CA LEU A 1 17.59 10.66 31.78
C LEU A 1 18.77 11.33 31.08
N PRO A 2 18.68 11.73 29.82
CA PRO A 2 19.68 12.56 29.15
C PRO A 2 19.91 13.88 29.94
N GLU A 3 21.03 14.54 29.65
CA GLU A 3 21.35 15.82 30.31
C GLU A 3 20.24 16.86 30.08
N LYS A 4 19.87 17.55 31.15
CA LYS A 4 18.73 18.47 31.20
C LYS A 4 18.78 19.61 30.19
N PHE A 5 19.96 19.96 29.67
CA PHE A 5 20.15 21.12 28.78
C PHE A 5 20.23 20.77 27.28
N HIS A 6 20.48 19.53 26.91
CA HIS A 6 20.66 19.11 25.52
C HIS A 6 19.54 18.22 25.00
N GLY A 7 18.63 17.76 25.85
CA GLY A 7 17.53 16.88 25.45
C GLY A 7 18.01 15.51 24.92
N LEU A 8 17.11 14.82 24.26
CA LEU A 8 17.42 13.62 23.48
C LEU A 8 17.47 14.04 22.00
N THR A 9 18.69 14.22 21.46
CA THR A 9 18.92 14.74 20.11
C THR A 9 19.04 13.66 19.04
N ASP A 10 19.49 12.48 19.42
CA ASP A 10 19.63 11.35 18.50
C ASP A 10 18.25 10.86 18.02
N LYS A 11 17.97 11.01 16.69
CA LYS A 11 16.67 10.70 16.11
C LYS A 11 16.28 9.24 16.27
N GLU A 12 17.23 8.31 16.14
CA GLU A 12 16.94 6.88 16.29
C GLU A 12 16.55 6.53 17.72
N MET A 13 17.28 7.06 18.69
CA MET A 13 16.95 6.89 20.11
C MET A 13 15.61 7.53 20.47
N ARG A 14 15.25 8.68 19.87
CA ARG A 14 13.93 9.32 20.03
C ARG A 14 12.79 8.39 19.61
N TYR A 15 12.93 7.69 18.50
CA TYR A 15 11.91 6.76 18.04
C TYR A 15 11.84 5.49 18.87
N ARG A 16 12.99 4.92 19.29
CA ARG A 16 13.07 3.71 20.09
C ARG A 16 12.63 3.91 21.53
N GLN A 17 12.95 5.06 22.11
CA GLN A 17 12.61 5.45 23.48
C GLN A 17 11.63 6.63 23.50
N ARG A 18 10.52 6.49 22.77
CA ARG A 18 9.51 7.55 22.63
C ARG A 18 9.05 8.10 23.98
N TYR A 19 8.98 7.28 25.02
CA TYR A 19 8.63 7.72 26.37
C TYR A 19 9.67 8.72 26.95
N VAL A 20 10.95 8.56 26.63
CA VAL A 20 11.99 9.54 27.02
C VAL A 20 11.87 10.79 26.15
N ASP A 21 11.68 10.64 24.86
CA ASP A 21 11.46 11.73 23.90
C ASP A 21 10.27 12.61 24.31
N LEU A 22 9.15 12.02 24.72
CA LEU A 22 7.97 12.72 25.25
C LEU A 22 8.25 13.47 26.55
N ILE A 23 9.18 12.99 27.40
CA ILE A 23 9.58 13.69 28.62
C ILE A 23 10.45 14.92 28.29
N MET A 24 11.37 14.77 27.34
CA MET A 24 12.42 15.74 27.09
C MET A 24 12.03 16.80 26.08
N ASN A 25 11.21 16.47 25.08
CA ASN A 25 10.90 17.29 23.93
C ASN A 25 9.43 17.71 23.87
N GLU A 26 9.14 18.99 24.11
CA GLU A 26 7.78 19.54 24.12
C GLU A 26 7.13 19.54 22.73
N ASP A 27 7.91 19.75 21.67
CA ASP A 27 7.49 19.71 20.26
C ASP A 27 6.88 18.34 19.90
N VAL A 28 7.44 17.26 20.41
CA VAL A 28 6.92 15.91 20.20
C VAL A 28 5.52 15.75 20.82
N ARG A 29 5.35 16.22 22.07
CA ARG A 29 4.02 16.22 22.71
C ARG A 29 3.01 17.07 21.95
N ARG A 30 3.46 18.20 21.41
CA ARG A 30 2.63 19.07 20.56
C ARG A 30 2.16 18.33 19.31
N ALA A 31 3.06 17.63 18.61
CA ALA A 31 2.72 16.87 17.40
C ALA A 31 1.61 15.83 17.67
N PHE A 32 1.69 15.07 18.77
CA PHE A 32 0.64 14.09 19.11
C PHE A 32 -0.65 14.72 19.61
N ARG A 33 -0.61 15.92 20.21
CA ARG A 33 -1.83 16.69 20.53
C ARG A 33 -2.52 17.17 19.23
N ILE A 34 -1.75 17.64 18.25
CA ILE A 34 -2.26 18.03 16.91
C ILE A 34 -2.87 16.81 16.23
N ARG A 35 -2.21 15.64 16.25
CA ARG A 35 -2.78 14.39 15.71
C ARG A 35 -4.14 14.06 16.32
N THR A 36 -4.23 14.12 17.64
CA THR A 36 -5.50 13.87 18.33
C THR A 36 -6.56 14.90 17.99
N ALA A 37 -6.19 16.18 17.88
CA ALA A 37 -7.10 17.24 17.48
C ALA A 37 -7.61 17.06 16.04
N PHE A 38 -6.73 16.68 15.12
CA PHE A 38 -7.08 16.40 13.73
C PHE A 38 -8.08 15.25 13.59
N ILE A 39 -7.84 14.11 14.25
CA ILE A 39 -8.79 12.98 14.25
C ILE A 39 -10.14 13.37 14.85
N LYS A 40 -10.15 14.14 15.93
CA LYS A 40 -11.40 14.65 16.52
C LYS A 40 -12.13 15.60 15.57
N HIS A 41 -11.38 16.46 14.86
CA HIS A 41 -11.94 17.35 13.86
C HIS A 41 -12.59 16.58 12.72
N MET A 42 -11.91 15.57 12.16
CA MET A 42 -12.45 14.72 11.11
C MET A 42 -13.76 14.04 11.52
N ARG A 43 -13.77 13.41 12.71
CA ARG A 43 -14.99 12.79 13.25
C ARG A 43 -16.14 13.80 13.31
N ARG A 44 -15.92 14.96 13.94
CA ARG A 44 -16.97 15.99 14.04
C ARG A 44 -17.43 16.46 12.66
N TYR A 45 -16.50 16.70 11.71
CA TYR A 45 -16.81 17.13 10.36
C TYR A 45 -17.72 16.14 9.62
N LEU A 46 -17.52 14.85 9.82
CA LEU A 46 -18.31 13.79 9.21
C LEU A 46 -19.62 13.53 9.98
N ASP A 47 -19.58 13.53 11.32
CA ASP A 47 -20.78 13.38 12.17
C ASP A 47 -21.80 14.48 11.87
N GLU A 48 -21.36 15.74 11.67
CA GLU A 48 -22.21 16.87 11.27
C GLU A 48 -22.83 16.72 9.86
N ARG A 49 -22.39 15.71 9.10
CA ARG A 49 -22.87 15.34 7.75
C ARG A 49 -23.58 14.00 7.73
N ASP A 50 -23.96 13.49 8.88
CA ASP A 50 -24.68 12.23 9.07
C ASP A 50 -23.92 10.98 8.57
N TYR A 51 -22.57 11.00 8.61
CA TYR A 51 -21.79 9.80 8.37
C TYR A 51 -21.75 8.90 9.61
N LEU A 52 -21.89 7.61 9.41
CA LEU A 52 -21.78 6.58 10.44
C LEU A 52 -20.34 6.06 10.52
N GLU A 53 -19.68 6.19 11.69
CA GLU A 53 -18.40 5.52 11.95
C GLU A 53 -18.64 4.02 12.14
N VAL A 54 -17.91 3.20 11.42
CA VAL A 54 -18.01 1.73 11.46
C VAL A 54 -16.66 1.09 11.65
N GLU A 55 -16.64 -0.19 12.01
CA GLU A 55 -15.43 -1.01 12.08
C GLU A 55 -15.59 -2.24 11.19
N THR A 56 -14.58 -2.50 10.37
CA THR A 56 -14.53 -3.69 9.51
C THR A 56 -13.33 -4.58 9.88
N PRO A 57 -13.29 -5.86 9.46
CA PRO A 57 -12.24 -6.77 9.87
C PRO A 57 -10.83 -6.32 9.47
N VAL A 58 -9.89 -6.44 10.40
CA VAL A 58 -8.45 -6.28 10.14
C VAL A 58 -7.87 -7.50 9.42
N LEU A 59 -8.39 -8.71 9.76
CA LEU A 59 -7.99 -9.97 9.16
C LEU A 59 -9.04 -10.40 8.13
N ASN A 60 -8.60 -10.63 6.90
CA ASN A 60 -9.44 -11.02 5.77
C ASN A 60 -8.94 -12.33 5.16
N THR A 61 -9.83 -13.10 4.56
CA THR A 61 -9.48 -14.30 3.79
C THR A 61 -9.01 -14.00 2.38
N ILE A 62 -9.29 -12.77 1.91
CA ILE A 62 -8.91 -12.26 0.59
C ILE A 62 -8.27 -10.88 0.79
N SER A 63 -7.18 -10.60 0.09
CA SER A 63 -6.57 -9.26 0.03
C SER A 63 -7.12 -8.50 -1.16
N GLY A 64 -7.53 -7.25 -0.96
CA GLY A 64 -8.07 -6.40 -2.04
C GLY A 64 -8.38 -4.98 -1.56
N GLY A 65 -8.87 -4.14 -2.48
CA GLY A 65 -9.20 -2.73 -2.24
C GLY A 65 -8.02 -1.77 -2.45
N ALA A 66 -6.83 -2.26 -2.77
CA ALA A 66 -5.66 -1.46 -3.12
C ALA A 66 -4.64 -2.33 -3.86
N THR A 67 -3.70 -1.69 -4.56
CA THR A 67 -2.51 -2.34 -5.12
C THR A 67 -1.40 -2.25 -4.09
N ALA A 68 -1.19 -3.32 -3.32
CA ALA A 68 -0.18 -3.37 -2.27
C ALA A 68 0.08 -4.82 -1.83
N ARG A 69 1.29 -5.08 -1.33
CA ARG A 69 1.64 -6.39 -0.79
C ARG A 69 1.09 -6.56 0.64
N PRO A 70 0.26 -7.60 0.92
CA PRO A 70 -0.29 -7.83 2.26
C PRO A 70 0.72 -8.49 3.20
N PHE A 71 0.54 -8.31 4.52
CA PHE A 71 1.07 -9.21 5.53
C PHE A 71 0.17 -10.44 5.61
N ILE A 72 0.78 -11.63 5.65
CA ILE A 72 0.09 -12.91 5.74
C ILE A 72 0.28 -13.48 7.15
N THR A 73 -0.78 -13.99 7.73
CA THR A 73 -0.76 -14.71 9.01
C THR A 73 -1.59 -15.99 8.91
N HIS A 74 -1.40 -16.93 9.84
CA HIS A 74 -2.09 -18.22 9.82
C HIS A 74 -3.08 -18.33 10.98
N HIS A 75 -4.33 -18.73 10.68
CA HIS A 75 -5.36 -18.99 11.68
C HIS A 75 -5.34 -20.46 12.08
N ASN A 76 -4.72 -20.80 13.20
CA ASN A 76 -4.42 -22.17 13.62
C ASN A 76 -5.65 -23.10 13.71
N THR A 77 -6.80 -22.59 14.19
CA THR A 77 -8.00 -23.41 14.38
C THR A 77 -8.72 -23.74 13.06
N LEU A 78 -8.68 -22.80 12.12
CA LEU A 78 -9.30 -22.98 10.80
C LEU A 78 -8.35 -23.59 9.80
N ASP A 79 -7.05 -23.62 10.11
CA ASP A 79 -5.97 -24.08 9.24
C ASP A 79 -5.97 -23.37 7.88
N ILE A 80 -6.10 -22.02 7.90
CA ILE A 80 -6.13 -21.17 6.73
C ILE A 80 -5.18 -19.98 6.90
N ASP A 81 -4.62 -19.50 5.78
CA ASP A 81 -3.93 -18.23 5.74
C ASP A 81 -4.93 -17.09 5.69
N MET A 82 -4.59 -16.01 6.40
CA MET A 82 -5.36 -14.77 6.41
C MET A 82 -4.43 -13.59 6.11
N TYR A 83 -5.01 -12.55 5.56
CA TYR A 83 -4.32 -11.34 5.15
C TYR A 83 -4.69 -10.18 6.06
N MET A 84 -3.70 -9.43 6.55
CA MET A 84 -3.96 -8.15 7.18
C MET A 84 -4.42 -7.15 6.11
N ARG A 85 -5.46 -6.39 6.40
CA ARG A 85 -6.09 -5.48 5.43
C ARG A 85 -5.11 -4.44 4.88
N ILE A 86 -5.14 -4.25 3.58
CA ILE A 86 -4.38 -3.22 2.85
C ILE A 86 -5.24 -1.99 2.53
N ALA A 87 -6.56 -2.10 2.67
CA ALA A 87 -7.60 -1.08 2.54
C ALA A 87 -8.87 -1.53 3.28
N THR A 88 -9.80 -0.62 3.54
CA THR A 88 -11.14 -0.92 4.10
C THR A 88 -12.24 -0.89 3.03
N GLU A 89 -11.91 -0.47 1.83
CA GLU A 89 -12.77 -0.15 0.69
C GLU A 89 -13.86 -1.18 0.42
N LEU A 90 -13.51 -2.44 0.12
CA LEU A 90 -14.49 -3.44 -0.32
C LEU A 90 -15.54 -3.74 0.76
N ASN A 91 -15.16 -3.67 2.03
CA ASN A 91 -16.09 -3.89 3.13
C ASN A 91 -17.03 -2.68 3.31
N LEU A 92 -16.53 -1.45 3.18
CA LEU A 92 -17.34 -0.24 3.29
C LEU A 92 -18.36 -0.13 2.13
N LYS A 93 -17.95 -0.52 0.91
CA LYS A 93 -18.86 -0.62 -0.24
C LYS A 93 -19.98 -1.65 0.00
N ARG A 94 -19.68 -2.80 0.62
CA ARG A 94 -20.71 -3.78 1.02
C ARG A 94 -21.71 -3.21 2.02
N LEU A 95 -21.29 -2.33 2.92
CA LEU A 95 -22.20 -1.63 3.84
C LEU A 95 -23.10 -0.66 3.09
N THR A 96 -22.59 0.00 2.04
CA THR A 96 -23.40 0.87 1.18
C THR A 96 -24.42 0.07 0.38
N VAL A 97 -24.06 -1.11 -0.16
CA VAL A 97 -25.02 -2.08 -0.74
C VAL A 97 -26.07 -2.47 0.30
N GLY A 98 -25.68 -2.65 1.57
CA GLY A 98 -26.55 -2.97 2.69
C GLY A 98 -27.50 -1.85 3.12
N GLY A 99 -27.39 -0.65 2.51
CA GLY A 99 -28.32 0.48 2.74
C GLY A 99 -27.79 1.55 3.70
N PHE A 100 -26.52 1.50 4.11
CA PHE A 100 -25.88 2.64 4.80
C PHE A 100 -25.47 3.70 3.77
N GLU A 101 -26.17 4.82 3.74
CA GLU A 101 -25.91 5.86 2.72
C GLU A 101 -24.60 6.60 2.92
N ARG A 102 -24.11 6.74 4.17
CA ARG A 102 -22.88 7.44 4.52
C ARG A 102 -22.13 6.67 5.60
N VAL A 103 -20.97 6.16 5.27
CA VAL A 103 -20.13 5.40 6.21
C VAL A 103 -18.68 5.86 6.16
N TYR A 104 -17.98 5.77 7.28
CA TYR A 104 -16.53 5.93 7.31
C TYR A 104 -15.89 5.02 8.34
N GLU A 105 -14.62 4.72 8.14
CA GLU A 105 -13.78 4.03 9.10
C GLU A 105 -12.43 4.75 9.22
N ILE A 106 -12.01 5.03 10.47
CA ILE A 106 -10.64 5.43 10.77
C ILE A 106 -9.90 4.20 11.27
N GLY A 107 -8.97 3.69 10.48
CA GLY A 107 -8.33 2.41 10.77
C GLY A 107 -6.85 2.34 10.46
N ARG A 108 -6.20 1.33 11.06
CA ARG A 108 -4.86 0.91 10.67
C ARG A 108 -4.92 0.09 9.40
N ILE A 109 -4.01 0.41 8.50
CA ILE A 109 -3.76 -0.28 7.25
C ILE A 109 -2.34 -0.86 7.32
N PHE A 110 -2.15 -2.03 6.68
CA PHE A 110 -0.92 -2.81 6.78
C PHE A 110 -0.43 -3.14 5.36
N ARG A 111 0.73 -2.62 4.96
CA ARG A 111 1.36 -2.89 3.67
C ARG A 111 2.78 -3.40 3.89
N ASN A 112 3.07 -4.58 3.37
CA ASN A 112 4.38 -5.23 3.52
C ASN A 112 5.38 -4.72 2.48
N GLU A 113 5.67 -3.44 2.59
CA GLU A 113 6.50 -2.67 1.67
C GLU A 113 7.72 -2.07 2.37
N GLY A 114 8.52 -1.32 1.64
CA GLY A 114 9.69 -0.63 2.18
C GLY A 114 9.35 0.44 3.21
N MET A 115 10.34 0.79 4.03
CA MET A 115 10.23 1.86 5.04
C MET A 115 11.13 3.03 4.63
N ASP A 116 10.54 4.19 4.47
CA ASP A 116 11.22 5.45 4.17
C ASP A 116 10.66 6.60 5.03
N PRO A 117 11.06 7.86 4.83
CA PRO A 117 10.49 8.99 5.56
C PRO A 117 9.00 9.23 5.34
N LYS A 118 8.41 8.77 4.22
CA LYS A 118 7.01 8.94 3.85
C LYS A 118 6.17 7.69 4.13
N HIS A 119 6.79 6.49 4.26
CA HIS A 119 6.11 5.19 4.36
C HIS A 119 6.50 4.40 5.61
N ASN A 120 5.49 3.80 6.25
CA ASN A 120 5.63 2.89 7.37
C ASN A 120 4.74 1.67 7.10
N PRO A 121 5.16 0.43 7.45
CA PRO A 121 4.39 -0.79 7.13
C PRO A 121 2.98 -0.82 7.71
N GLU A 122 2.75 -0.11 8.80
CA GLU A 122 1.43 0.17 9.34
C GLU A 122 1.23 1.69 9.47
N PHE A 123 0.09 2.17 9.03
CA PHE A 123 -0.26 3.58 9.03
C PHE A 123 -1.76 3.76 9.24
N THR A 124 -2.21 4.99 9.44
CA THR A 124 -3.62 5.28 9.70
C THR A 124 -4.23 6.02 8.53
N THR A 125 -5.34 5.50 8.02
CA THR A 125 -6.18 6.16 7.03
C THR A 125 -7.57 6.41 7.59
N ILE A 126 -8.30 7.29 6.93
CA ILE A 126 -9.75 7.29 6.93
C ILE A 126 -10.21 6.95 5.52
N GLU A 127 -11.19 6.08 5.41
CA GLU A 127 -11.93 5.85 4.18
C GLU A 127 -13.41 6.13 4.45
N LEU A 128 -14.07 6.78 3.51
CA LEU A 128 -15.49 7.13 3.60
C LEU A 128 -16.17 6.90 2.26
N TYR A 129 -17.47 6.57 2.31
CA TYR A 129 -18.31 6.31 1.15
C TYR A 129 -19.67 6.98 1.34
N GLU A 130 -20.15 7.65 0.28
CA GLU A 130 -21.43 8.35 0.27
C GLU A 130 -22.23 7.93 -0.96
N ALA A 131 -23.41 7.35 -0.73
CA ALA A 131 -24.36 7.03 -1.79
C ALA A 131 -24.94 8.30 -2.41
N TYR A 132 -25.18 8.27 -3.72
CA TYR A 132 -25.68 9.37 -4.53
C TYR A 132 -24.76 10.58 -4.61
N ALA A 133 -23.47 10.38 -4.33
CA ALA A 133 -22.39 11.33 -4.50
C ALA A 133 -21.44 10.90 -5.63
N ASP A 134 -20.61 11.80 -6.08
CA ASP A 134 -19.57 11.55 -7.08
C ASP A 134 -18.19 12.05 -6.61
N PHE A 135 -17.18 11.92 -7.46
CA PHE A 135 -15.83 12.34 -7.13
C PHE A 135 -15.66 13.86 -6.93
N HIS A 136 -16.58 14.69 -7.42
CA HIS A 136 -16.58 16.14 -7.15
C HIS A 136 -17.00 16.42 -5.71
N ASP A 137 -18.00 15.71 -5.19
CA ASP A 137 -18.41 15.79 -3.79
C ASP A 137 -17.25 15.37 -2.87
N MET A 138 -16.51 14.34 -3.28
CA MET A 138 -15.33 13.87 -2.53
C MET A 138 -14.18 14.90 -2.54
N MET A 139 -13.98 15.67 -3.63
CA MET A 139 -13.04 16.80 -3.63
C MET A 139 -13.45 17.88 -2.62
N ASP A 140 -14.73 18.21 -2.55
CA ASP A 140 -15.24 19.23 -1.62
C ASP A 140 -15.09 18.77 -0.15
N ILE A 141 -15.27 17.47 0.14
CA ILE A 141 -15.03 16.90 1.46
C ILE A 141 -13.53 16.95 1.82
N ALA A 142 -12.65 16.51 0.91
CA ALA A 142 -11.21 16.51 1.15
C ALA A 142 -10.66 17.92 1.41
N GLU A 143 -11.05 18.89 0.56
CA GLU A 143 -10.71 20.30 0.73
C GLU A 143 -11.27 20.86 2.04
N GLY A 144 -12.54 20.58 2.34
CA GLY A 144 -13.23 21.07 3.53
C GLY A 144 -12.58 20.55 4.81
N VAL A 145 -12.31 19.24 4.91
CA VAL A 145 -11.67 18.63 6.10
C VAL A 145 -10.30 19.23 6.37
N LEU A 146 -9.42 19.31 5.35
CA LEU A 146 -8.04 19.75 5.55
C LEU A 146 -7.95 21.25 5.80
N SER A 147 -8.69 22.07 5.05
CA SER A 147 -8.66 23.52 5.20
C SER A 147 -9.22 23.96 6.56
N THR A 148 -10.37 23.40 6.96
CA THR A 148 -11.00 23.75 8.25
C THR A 148 -10.20 23.23 9.43
N ALA A 149 -9.54 22.05 9.30
CA ALA A 149 -8.61 21.54 10.31
C ALA A 149 -7.41 22.46 10.53
N ALA A 150 -6.77 22.91 9.45
CA ALA A 150 -5.65 23.85 9.55
C ALA A 150 -6.05 25.15 10.24
N LYS A 151 -7.19 25.71 9.84
CA LYS A 151 -7.72 26.94 10.45
C LYS A 151 -8.07 26.78 11.92
N GLU A 152 -8.70 25.69 12.29
CA GLU A 152 -9.14 25.46 13.68
C GLU A 152 -7.98 25.10 14.60
N ILE A 153 -7.09 24.19 14.15
CA ILE A 153 -6.02 23.64 15.00
C ILE A 153 -4.82 24.58 15.08
N LEU A 154 -4.47 25.23 13.96
CA LEU A 154 -3.28 26.06 13.86
C LEU A 154 -3.61 27.56 13.88
N GLY A 155 -4.87 27.96 13.69
CA GLY A 155 -5.30 29.35 13.57
C GLY A 155 -4.99 29.98 12.20
N SER A 156 -4.42 29.23 11.25
CA SER A 156 -3.95 29.70 9.94
C SER A 156 -4.24 28.67 8.86
N TYR A 157 -4.52 29.13 7.63
CA TYR A 157 -4.48 28.27 6.44
C TYR A 157 -3.09 28.03 5.91
N ARG A 158 -2.08 28.84 6.33
CA ARG A 158 -0.70 28.71 5.86
C ARG A 158 0.10 27.85 6.82
N VAL A 159 0.80 26.89 6.26
CA VAL A 159 1.70 25.98 6.96
C VAL A 159 3.03 25.93 6.22
N THR A 160 4.11 25.71 6.94
CA THR A 160 5.43 25.46 6.33
C THR A 160 5.73 23.98 6.48
N TRP A 161 5.98 23.31 5.38
CA TRP A 161 6.32 21.88 5.37
C TRP A 161 7.41 21.59 4.35
N LEU A 162 8.46 20.86 4.78
CA LEU A 162 9.63 20.51 3.96
C LEU A 162 10.23 21.70 3.21
N GLY A 163 10.26 22.85 3.87
CA GLY A 163 10.84 24.08 3.34
C GLY A 163 9.92 24.93 2.45
N ASN A 164 8.73 24.45 2.10
CA ASN A 164 7.76 25.17 1.28
C ASN A 164 6.63 25.77 2.14
N GLU A 165 6.19 26.97 1.80
CA GLU A 165 4.95 27.55 2.33
C GLU A 165 3.77 26.99 1.52
N ILE A 166 2.83 26.34 2.22
CA ILE A 166 1.64 25.74 1.66
C ILE A 166 0.42 26.56 2.11
N ASP A 167 -0.39 26.97 1.18
CA ASP A 167 -1.63 27.72 1.43
C ASP A 167 -2.83 26.78 1.28
N LEU A 168 -3.44 26.44 2.43
CA LEU A 168 -4.63 25.58 2.51
C LEU A 168 -5.94 26.35 2.45
N THR A 169 -5.92 27.62 2.02
CA THR A 169 -7.15 28.39 1.78
C THR A 169 -8.02 27.70 0.73
N PRO A 170 -9.33 27.51 0.95
CA PRO A 170 -10.21 26.86 -0.01
C PRO A 170 -10.16 27.47 -1.41
N GLY A 171 -10.44 26.65 -2.43
CA GLY A 171 -10.36 27.01 -3.84
C GLY A 171 -9.12 26.41 -4.51
N TRP A 172 -8.78 25.18 -4.15
CA TRP A 172 -7.61 24.48 -4.65
C TRP A 172 -7.68 24.17 -6.15
N LYS A 173 -6.54 24.13 -6.81
CA LYS A 173 -6.45 23.86 -8.25
C LYS A 173 -7.00 22.46 -8.54
N ARG A 174 -7.86 22.37 -9.58
CA ARG A 174 -8.37 21.11 -10.14
C ARG A 174 -7.91 21.03 -11.60
N MET A 175 -7.26 19.94 -11.96
CA MET A 175 -6.68 19.79 -13.30
C MET A 175 -6.74 18.32 -13.72
N THR A 176 -7.03 18.06 -15.01
CA THR A 176 -6.99 16.69 -15.51
C THR A 176 -5.56 16.20 -15.65
N MET A 177 -5.34 14.88 -15.58
CA MET A 177 -4.01 14.30 -15.79
C MET A 177 -3.48 14.65 -17.19
N ILE A 178 -4.33 14.63 -18.22
CA ILE A 178 -3.96 15.03 -19.59
C ILE A 178 -3.47 16.48 -19.60
N ASP A 179 -4.20 17.41 -18.97
CA ASP A 179 -3.81 18.82 -18.94
C ASP A 179 -2.51 19.01 -18.15
N ALA A 180 -2.32 18.26 -17.06
CA ALA A 180 -1.11 18.29 -16.28
C ALA A 180 0.11 17.81 -17.09
N VAL A 181 -0.01 16.69 -17.79
CA VAL A 181 1.07 16.19 -18.66
C VAL A 181 1.30 17.14 -19.84
N ARG A 182 0.23 17.71 -20.42
CA ARG A 182 0.37 18.72 -21.48
C ARG A 182 1.13 19.96 -20.98
N GLU A 183 0.80 20.47 -19.79
CA GLU A 183 1.45 21.66 -19.19
C GLU A 183 2.91 21.43 -18.84
N TYR A 184 3.23 20.31 -18.18
CA TYR A 184 4.56 20.10 -17.59
C TYR A 184 5.52 19.25 -18.42
N VAL A 185 4.99 18.36 -19.30
CA VAL A 185 5.79 17.45 -20.14
C VAL A 185 5.75 17.89 -21.62
N GLY A 186 4.66 18.54 -22.04
CA GLY A 186 4.47 19.01 -23.41
C GLY A 186 4.10 17.88 -24.37
N VAL A 187 3.34 16.88 -23.90
CA VAL A 187 2.70 15.83 -24.71
C VAL A 187 1.18 15.99 -24.59
N ASP A 188 0.49 16.01 -25.72
CA ASP A 188 -0.95 16.09 -25.79
C ASP A 188 -1.58 14.73 -26.00
N PHE A 189 -1.84 14.01 -24.91
CA PHE A 189 -2.46 12.69 -24.95
C PHE A 189 -3.91 12.69 -25.44
N GLU A 190 -4.61 13.84 -25.41
CA GLU A 190 -5.97 13.95 -25.94
C GLU A 190 -5.98 13.75 -27.48
N ALA A 191 -4.93 14.20 -28.16
CA ALA A 191 -4.77 14.06 -29.60
C ALA A 191 -4.31 12.67 -30.05
N ILE A 192 -3.86 11.82 -29.14
CA ILE A 192 -3.32 10.48 -29.42
C ILE A 192 -4.38 9.43 -29.08
N SER A 193 -4.64 8.51 -30.01
CA SER A 193 -5.60 7.42 -29.83
C SER A 193 -5.00 6.01 -29.88
N ASP A 194 -3.75 5.89 -30.33
CA ASP A 194 -3.04 4.63 -30.52
C ASP A 194 -2.04 4.40 -29.36
N ASP A 195 -2.01 3.19 -28.83
CA ASP A 195 -1.17 2.82 -27.69
C ASP A 195 0.32 2.98 -27.99
N GLU A 196 0.76 2.52 -29.15
CA GLU A 196 2.16 2.57 -29.53
C GLU A 196 2.63 4.01 -29.84
N GLU A 197 1.74 4.85 -30.40
CA GLU A 197 2.00 6.27 -30.60
C GLU A 197 2.14 6.99 -29.25
N ALA A 198 1.28 6.68 -28.29
CA ALA A 198 1.35 7.24 -26.94
C ALA A 198 2.65 6.87 -26.21
N CYS A 199 3.02 5.59 -26.26
CA CYS A 199 4.29 5.12 -25.69
C CYS A 199 5.50 5.82 -26.32
N LYS A 200 5.55 5.95 -27.66
CA LYS A 200 6.64 6.66 -28.35
C LYS A 200 6.68 8.14 -28.01
N ALA A 201 5.53 8.78 -27.85
CA ALA A 201 5.46 10.19 -27.46
C ALA A 201 6.01 10.40 -26.04
N ALA A 202 5.70 9.50 -25.09
CA ALA A 202 6.25 9.50 -23.75
C ALA A 202 7.76 9.24 -23.73
N GLU A 203 8.21 8.17 -24.39
CA GLU A 203 9.63 7.80 -24.52
C GLU A 203 10.47 8.94 -25.14
N ALA A 204 9.93 9.67 -26.12
CA ALA A 204 10.58 10.82 -26.74
C ALA A 204 10.80 12.00 -25.75
N LYS A 205 10.09 12.01 -24.62
CA LYS A 205 10.27 12.95 -23.49
C LYS A 205 11.13 12.38 -22.37
N GLY A 206 11.68 11.19 -22.55
CA GLY A 206 12.53 10.51 -21.59
C GLY A 206 11.75 9.91 -20.44
N ILE A 207 10.52 9.51 -20.68
CA ILE A 207 9.72 8.69 -19.74
C ILE A 207 10.15 7.24 -19.90
N ASP A 208 10.42 6.57 -18.80
CA ASP A 208 10.79 5.16 -18.76
C ASP A 208 9.52 4.31 -18.69
N LEU A 209 9.33 3.41 -19.68
CA LEU A 209 8.24 2.45 -19.74
C LEU A 209 8.70 0.98 -19.63
N GLU A 210 9.95 0.76 -19.15
CA GLU A 210 10.50 -0.59 -18.98
C GLU A 210 9.72 -1.35 -17.89
N GLY A 211 9.18 -2.51 -18.24
CA GLY A 211 8.39 -3.34 -17.32
C GLY A 211 6.92 -2.96 -17.20
N CYS A 212 6.48 -1.91 -17.88
CA CYS A 212 5.08 -1.48 -17.92
C CYS A 212 4.33 -2.09 -19.10
N GLU A 213 3.01 -2.24 -18.96
CA GLU A 213 2.16 -2.54 -20.13
C GLU A 213 2.21 -1.38 -21.11
N ARG A 214 2.32 -1.69 -22.41
CA ARG A 214 2.40 -0.66 -23.45
C ARG A 214 1.02 -0.22 -23.90
N THR A 215 0.35 0.57 -23.06
CA THR A 215 -0.97 1.14 -23.34
C THR A 215 -0.92 2.67 -23.30
N TRP A 216 -1.91 3.30 -23.91
CA TRP A 216 -2.10 4.75 -23.87
C TRP A 216 -2.20 5.26 -22.41
N GLY A 217 -2.96 4.52 -21.57
CA GLY A 217 -3.18 4.90 -20.19
C GLY A 217 -1.93 4.78 -19.32
N THR A 218 -1.17 3.72 -19.50
CA THR A 218 0.10 3.53 -18.79
C THR A 218 1.11 4.62 -19.21
N ALA A 219 1.21 4.95 -20.51
CA ALA A 219 2.11 6.01 -20.97
C ALA A 219 1.72 7.39 -20.41
N LEU A 220 0.43 7.69 -20.28
CA LEU A 220 -0.06 8.92 -19.65
C LEU A 220 0.27 8.95 -18.15
N TYR A 221 0.02 7.84 -17.42
CA TYR A 221 0.26 7.74 -16.00
C TYR A 221 1.76 7.87 -15.67
N GLU A 222 2.62 7.15 -16.38
CA GLU A 222 4.07 7.21 -16.19
C GLU A 222 4.64 8.60 -16.52
N ALA A 223 4.10 9.27 -17.55
CA ALA A 223 4.49 10.65 -17.84
C ALA A 223 4.11 11.61 -16.69
N PHE A 224 2.97 11.38 -16.04
CA PHE A 224 2.55 12.13 -14.86
C PHE A 224 3.46 11.82 -13.66
N ASP A 225 3.61 10.55 -13.30
CA ASP A 225 4.36 10.09 -12.14
C ASP A 225 5.81 10.59 -12.18
N GLN A 226 6.50 10.35 -13.29
CA GLN A 226 7.93 10.64 -13.42
C GLN A 226 8.25 12.13 -13.62
N ARG A 227 7.32 13.00 -14.04
CA ARG A 227 7.62 14.37 -14.43
C ARG A 227 6.73 15.46 -13.86
N VAL A 228 5.52 15.14 -13.44
CA VAL A 228 4.53 16.12 -12.99
C VAL A 228 4.42 16.17 -11.47
N GLU A 229 4.36 15.01 -10.81
CA GLU A 229 4.16 14.93 -9.36
C GLU A 229 5.14 15.83 -8.60
N GLU A 230 6.43 15.79 -8.96
CA GLU A 230 7.48 16.61 -8.35
C GLU A 230 7.30 18.13 -8.51
N LYS A 231 6.37 18.60 -9.36
CA LYS A 231 6.06 20.02 -9.57
C LYS A 231 4.87 20.52 -8.73
N LEU A 232 4.11 19.61 -8.13
CA LEU A 232 2.88 19.91 -7.41
C LEU A 232 3.17 20.31 -5.95
N ILE A 233 3.43 21.61 -5.71
CA ILE A 233 3.73 22.15 -4.38
C ILE A 233 2.46 22.55 -3.65
N GLN A 234 1.60 23.38 -4.27
CA GLN A 234 0.34 23.81 -3.68
C GLN A 234 -0.74 22.75 -3.83
N PRO A 235 -1.76 22.73 -2.94
CA PRO A 235 -2.85 21.76 -3.01
C PRO A 235 -3.44 21.72 -4.42
N THR A 236 -3.37 20.56 -5.06
CA THR A 236 -3.85 20.36 -6.43
C THR A 236 -4.51 19.00 -6.55
N PHE A 237 -5.76 19.02 -7.02
CA PHE A 237 -6.46 17.79 -7.42
C PHE A 237 -6.09 17.46 -8.86
N ILE A 238 -5.50 16.29 -9.06
CA ILE A 238 -5.30 15.71 -10.39
C ILE A 238 -6.44 14.74 -10.64
N THR A 239 -7.17 14.94 -11.71
CA THR A 239 -8.41 14.20 -12.02
C THR A 239 -8.28 13.42 -13.32
N MET A 240 -9.23 12.52 -13.60
CA MET A 240 -9.32 11.75 -14.84
C MET A 240 -8.10 10.85 -15.07
N TYR A 241 -7.91 9.92 -14.16
CA TYR A 241 -6.90 8.87 -14.26
C TYR A 241 -7.24 7.85 -15.34
N PRO A 242 -6.24 7.22 -15.97
CA PRO A 242 -6.48 6.12 -16.91
C PRO A 242 -7.14 4.92 -16.25
N VAL A 243 -7.90 4.15 -17.03
CA VAL A 243 -8.60 2.96 -16.54
C VAL A 243 -7.64 1.85 -16.13
N GLU A 244 -6.50 1.75 -16.77
CA GLU A 244 -5.45 0.76 -16.53
C GLU A 244 -4.90 0.80 -15.10
N VAL A 245 -4.86 1.99 -14.51
CA VAL A 245 -4.37 2.20 -13.13
C VAL A 245 -5.49 2.45 -12.12
N SER A 246 -6.75 2.16 -12.49
CA SER A 246 -7.92 2.50 -11.68
C SER A 246 -8.95 1.36 -11.63
N PRO A 247 -8.62 0.18 -11.04
CA PRO A 247 -9.43 -1.03 -11.16
C PRO A 247 -10.80 -0.99 -10.48
N LEU A 248 -11.05 -0.05 -9.57
CA LEU A 248 -12.27 0.05 -8.77
C LEU A 248 -13.10 1.30 -9.09
N THR A 249 -12.69 2.06 -10.10
CA THR A 249 -13.25 3.36 -10.44
C THR A 249 -14.16 3.30 -11.66
N LYS A 250 -15.25 4.06 -11.63
CA LYS A 250 -16.17 4.22 -12.74
C LYS A 250 -15.52 4.93 -13.92
N ARG A 251 -15.77 4.43 -15.14
CA ARG A 251 -15.30 5.09 -16.37
C ARG A 251 -15.98 6.45 -16.56
N SER A 252 -15.23 7.40 -17.08
CA SER A 252 -15.78 8.67 -17.49
C SER A 252 -16.75 8.48 -18.67
N PRO A 253 -17.95 9.06 -18.63
CA PRO A 253 -18.88 8.97 -19.75
C PRO A 253 -18.43 9.77 -20.98
N LYS A 254 -17.46 10.68 -20.84
CA LYS A 254 -16.93 11.52 -21.91
C LYS A 254 -15.80 10.81 -22.67
N ASP A 255 -14.92 10.13 -21.97
CA ASP A 255 -13.83 9.34 -22.55
C ASP A 255 -13.69 8.06 -21.75
N PRO A 256 -14.05 6.88 -22.30
CA PRO A 256 -14.03 5.61 -21.59
C PRO A 256 -12.62 5.08 -21.28
N ARG A 257 -11.55 5.71 -21.80
CA ARG A 257 -10.16 5.43 -21.45
C ARG A 257 -9.81 6.00 -20.08
N LEU A 258 -10.58 6.99 -19.61
CA LEU A 258 -10.41 7.70 -18.35
C LEU A 258 -11.46 7.29 -17.33
N THR A 259 -11.16 7.56 -16.07
CA THR A 259 -12.02 7.27 -14.93
C THR A 259 -12.34 8.54 -14.14
N GLU A 260 -13.46 8.56 -13.46
CA GLU A 260 -13.88 9.61 -12.53
C GLU A 260 -13.13 9.47 -11.19
N ARG A 261 -11.80 9.64 -11.23
CA ARG A 261 -10.86 9.55 -10.09
C ARG A 261 -10.10 10.85 -9.93
N PHE A 262 -9.75 11.16 -8.70
CA PHE A 262 -8.72 12.13 -8.41
C PHE A 262 -7.74 11.65 -7.34
N GLU A 263 -6.56 12.22 -7.37
CA GLU A 263 -5.65 12.26 -6.23
C GLU A 263 -5.35 13.71 -5.86
N LEU A 264 -5.25 13.97 -4.54
CA LEU A 264 -4.86 15.26 -4.00
C LEU A 264 -3.37 15.27 -3.71
N PHE A 265 -2.65 16.13 -4.38
CA PHE A 265 -1.23 16.36 -4.14
C PHE A 265 -0.99 17.65 -3.37
N ILE A 266 -0.13 17.57 -2.35
CA ILE A 266 0.40 18.73 -1.62
C ILE A 266 1.89 18.47 -1.40
N ASN A 267 2.74 19.39 -1.86
CA ASN A 267 4.19 19.31 -1.71
C ASN A 267 4.79 17.97 -2.15
N HIS A 268 4.51 17.56 -3.37
CA HIS A 268 4.98 16.31 -4.01
C HIS A 268 4.55 15.03 -3.28
N CYS A 269 3.44 15.07 -2.57
CA CYS A 269 2.92 13.91 -1.86
C CYS A 269 1.41 13.79 -2.08
N GLU A 270 0.94 12.58 -2.34
CA GLU A 270 -0.46 12.23 -2.34
C GLU A 270 -1.02 12.28 -0.90
N PHE A 271 -2.12 12.98 -0.71
CA PHE A 271 -2.84 13.10 0.57
C PHE A 271 -4.16 12.38 0.60
N ALA A 272 -4.82 12.34 -0.54
CA ALA A 272 -6.12 11.69 -0.70
C ALA A 272 -6.24 11.07 -2.09
N ASN A 273 -6.98 9.98 -2.17
CA ASN A 273 -7.39 9.29 -3.39
C ASN A 273 -8.90 9.05 -3.32
N ALA A 274 -9.61 9.39 -4.37
CA ALA A 274 -11.07 9.28 -4.39
C ALA A 274 -11.62 9.12 -5.80
N PHE A 275 -12.79 8.53 -5.88
CA PHE A 275 -13.43 8.32 -7.18
C PHE A 275 -14.95 8.16 -7.06
N SER A 276 -15.63 8.27 -8.21
CA SER A 276 -16.95 7.69 -8.37
C SER A 276 -16.78 6.17 -8.48
N GLU A 277 -17.46 5.43 -7.62
CA GLU A 277 -17.28 3.99 -7.49
C GLU A 277 -17.78 3.23 -8.72
N LEU A 278 -16.99 2.24 -9.16
CA LEU A 278 -17.47 1.30 -10.16
C LEU A 278 -18.58 0.45 -9.54
N ASN A 279 -19.77 0.54 -10.13
CA ASN A 279 -20.98 -0.15 -9.68
C ASN A 279 -21.57 -1.11 -10.74
N ASP A 280 -20.83 -1.35 -11.84
CA ASP A 280 -21.17 -2.35 -12.85
C ASP A 280 -20.46 -3.67 -12.52
N PRO A 281 -21.18 -4.75 -12.13
CA PRO A 281 -20.55 -6.01 -11.76
C PRO A 281 -19.82 -6.69 -12.92
N ILE A 282 -20.25 -6.43 -14.18
CA ILE A 282 -19.61 -7.03 -15.36
C ILE A 282 -18.25 -6.38 -15.64
N ASP A 283 -18.19 -5.04 -15.63
CA ASP A 283 -16.90 -4.30 -15.77
C ASP A 283 -15.97 -4.64 -14.60
N GLN A 284 -16.50 -4.68 -13.35
CA GLN A 284 -15.70 -4.99 -12.17
C GLN A 284 -15.09 -6.40 -12.23
N ARG A 285 -15.87 -7.40 -12.65
CA ARG A 285 -15.37 -8.76 -12.84
C ARG A 285 -14.23 -8.79 -13.83
N GLY A 286 -14.39 -8.16 -15.00
CA GLY A 286 -13.34 -8.10 -16.01
C GLY A 286 -12.04 -7.46 -15.51
N ARG A 287 -12.13 -6.43 -14.65
CA ARG A 287 -10.95 -5.82 -14.04
C ARG A 287 -10.28 -6.73 -13.00
N PHE A 288 -11.05 -7.43 -12.19
CA PHE A 288 -10.50 -8.41 -11.25
C PHE A 288 -9.84 -9.60 -11.98
N GLU A 289 -10.39 -10.05 -13.11
CA GLU A 289 -9.78 -11.07 -13.94
C GLU A 289 -8.44 -10.61 -14.53
N HIS A 290 -8.35 -9.33 -14.93
CA HIS A 290 -7.10 -8.73 -15.39
C HIS A 290 -6.05 -8.66 -14.26
N GLU A 291 -6.42 -8.16 -13.07
CA GLU A 291 -5.56 -8.15 -11.88
C GLU A 291 -5.06 -9.55 -11.52
N LEU A 292 -5.95 -10.56 -11.57
CA LEU A 292 -5.58 -11.94 -11.31
C LEU A 292 -4.54 -12.45 -12.32
N ALA A 293 -4.68 -12.11 -13.60
CA ALA A 293 -3.72 -12.47 -14.63
C ALA A 293 -2.34 -11.80 -14.39
N LEU A 294 -2.31 -10.54 -13.96
CA LEU A 294 -1.07 -9.85 -13.55
C LEU A 294 -0.41 -10.54 -12.36
N ARG A 295 -1.21 -10.99 -11.39
CA ARG A 295 -0.73 -11.74 -10.23
C ARG A 295 -0.11 -13.08 -10.61
N GLU A 296 -0.74 -13.82 -11.53
CA GLU A 296 -0.21 -15.10 -12.06
C GLU A 296 1.11 -14.90 -12.83
N MET A 297 1.32 -13.72 -13.42
CA MET A 297 2.60 -13.34 -14.05
C MET A 297 3.66 -12.90 -13.04
N GLY A 298 3.37 -12.89 -11.74
CA GLY A 298 4.33 -12.61 -10.67
C GLY A 298 4.22 -11.24 -10.03
N ASN A 299 3.16 -10.48 -10.30
CA ASN A 299 2.89 -9.23 -9.59
C ASN A 299 2.17 -9.51 -8.26
N ASP A 300 2.93 -9.63 -7.17
CA ASP A 300 2.40 -9.91 -5.82
C ASP A 300 1.53 -8.78 -5.25
N GLU A 301 1.53 -7.60 -5.86
CA GLU A 301 0.77 -6.42 -5.43
C GLU A 301 -0.61 -6.36 -6.10
N ALA A 302 -0.80 -7.08 -7.22
CA ALA A 302 -2.07 -7.15 -7.92
C ALA A 302 -3.16 -7.80 -7.07
N GLY A 303 -4.42 -7.37 -7.25
CA GLY A 303 -5.57 -7.81 -6.49
C GLY A 303 -5.90 -9.29 -6.62
N MET A 304 -6.71 -9.79 -5.71
CA MET A 304 -7.29 -11.14 -5.75
C MET A 304 -8.75 -11.05 -6.22
N MET A 305 -9.26 -12.15 -6.81
CA MET A 305 -10.68 -12.26 -7.12
C MET A 305 -11.52 -12.29 -5.84
N ASP A 306 -12.48 -11.39 -5.72
CA ASP A 306 -13.46 -11.36 -4.63
C ASP A 306 -14.87 -11.57 -5.19
N GLU A 307 -15.26 -12.84 -5.28
CA GLU A 307 -16.58 -13.25 -5.78
C GLU A 307 -17.73 -12.73 -4.92
N ASP A 308 -17.53 -12.61 -3.60
CA ASP A 308 -18.56 -12.07 -2.71
C ASP A 308 -18.78 -10.57 -2.95
N PHE A 309 -17.72 -9.83 -3.29
CA PHE A 309 -17.86 -8.43 -3.67
C PHE A 309 -18.59 -8.28 -5.01
N ILE A 310 -18.31 -9.14 -6.00
CA ILE A 310 -19.06 -9.15 -7.26
C ILE A 310 -20.54 -9.44 -6.99
N ASN A 311 -20.85 -10.46 -6.17
CA ASN A 311 -22.23 -10.74 -5.76
C ASN A 311 -22.89 -9.52 -5.09
N ALA A 312 -22.16 -8.80 -4.23
CA ALA A 312 -22.69 -7.59 -3.61
C ALA A 312 -23.04 -6.52 -4.65
N LEU A 313 -22.21 -6.33 -5.68
CA LEU A 313 -22.51 -5.42 -6.79
C LEU A 313 -23.74 -5.84 -7.60
N GLU A 314 -23.98 -7.16 -7.76
CA GLU A 314 -25.17 -7.68 -8.44
C GLU A 314 -26.46 -7.39 -7.66
N TYR A 315 -26.41 -7.32 -6.31
CA TYR A 315 -27.54 -6.80 -5.51
C TYR A 315 -27.81 -5.33 -5.77
N GLY A 316 -26.78 -4.55 -6.05
CA GLY A 316 -26.86 -3.16 -6.46
C GLY A 316 -26.11 -2.19 -5.54
N LEU A 317 -24.97 -1.70 -5.98
CA LEU A 317 -24.31 -0.53 -5.40
C LEU A 317 -24.93 0.72 -6.02
N PRO A 318 -25.56 1.65 -5.25
CA PRO A 318 -26.01 2.92 -5.79
C PRO A 318 -24.82 3.73 -6.35
N PRO A 319 -25.03 4.73 -7.21
CA PRO A 319 -23.96 5.68 -7.52
C PRO A 319 -23.34 6.18 -6.22
N THR A 320 -22.05 6.02 -6.05
CA THR A 320 -21.37 6.25 -4.78
C THR A 320 -20.06 6.99 -5.02
N GLY A 321 -19.77 8.01 -4.23
CA GLY A 321 -18.44 8.59 -4.12
C GLY A 321 -17.68 7.97 -2.95
N GLY A 322 -16.41 7.62 -3.16
CA GLY A 322 -15.51 7.10 -2.14
C GLY A 322 -14.24 7.93 -2.02
N LEU A 323 -13.72 8.08 -0.81
CA LEU A 323 -12.55 8.91 -0.51
C LEU A 323 -11.70 8.26 0.57
N GLY A 324 -10.41 8.09 0.28
CA GLY A 324 -9.37 7.73 1.24
C GLY A 324 -8.44 8.90 1.54
N ILE A 325 -8.15 9.16 2.83
CA ILE A 325 -7.20 10.20 3.26
C ILE A 325 -6.15 9.59 4.18
N GLY A 326 -4.87 9.84 3.89
CA GLY A 326 -3.76 9.44 4.75
C GLY A 326 -3.62 10.34 5.98
N ILE A 327 -4.08 9.89 7.13
CA ILE A 327 -4.07 10.68 8.37
C ILE A 327 -2.63 11.04 8.79
N ASP A 328 -1.69 10.12 8.67
CA ASP A 328 -0.31 10.37 9.07
C ASP A 328 0.31 11.50 8.22
N ARG A 329 0.11 11.52 6.90
CA ARG A 329 0.56 12.60 6.01
C ARG A 329 -0.08 13.94 6.34
N CYS A 330 -1.38 13.96 6.64
CA CYS A 330 -2.07 15.18 7.08
C CYS A 330 -1.47 15.73 8.39
N VAL A 331 -1.14 14.85 9.32
CA VAL A 331 -0.50 15.27 10.58
C VAL A 331 0.93 15.75 10.34
N MET A 332 1.70 15.12 9.42
CA MET A 332 3.01 15.64 9.02
C MET A 332 2.92 17.07 8.49
N LEU A 333 1.98 17.34 7.59
CA LEU A 333 1.73 18.68 7.05
C LEU A 333 1.39 19.68 8.17
N LEU A 334 0.44 19.36 9.05
CA LEU A 334 -0.03 20.24 10.12
C LEU A 334 1.02 20.49 11.23
N THR A 335 1.98 19.59 11.39
CA THR A 335 3.04 19.70 12.41
C THR A 335 4.37 20.22 11.86
N GLY A 336 4.54 20.20 10.54
CA GLY A 336 5.83 20.46 9.88
C GLY A 336 6.82 19.30 10.03
N ALA A 337 6.36 18.08 10.33
CA ALA A 337 7.22 16.91 10.51
C ALA A 337 7.80 16.43 9.19
N ASP A 338 9.11 16.11 9.17
CA ASP A 338 9.82 15.65 7.97
C ASP A 338 9.65 14.15 7.71
N SER A 339 9.23 13.40 8.72
CA SER A 339 9.11 11.94 8.63
C SER A 339 7.82 11.43 9.27
N ILE A 340 7.21 10.42 8.65
CA ILE A 340 6.06 9.71 9.18
C ILE A 340 6.32 9.15 10.60
N ARG A 341 7.58 8.81 10.91
CA ARG A 341 7.99 8.33 12.25
C ARG A 341 7.86 9.39 13.34
N ASP A 342 7.88 10.67 12.98
CA ASP A 342 7.68 11.76 13.94
C ASP A 342 6.23 11.86 14.41
N VAL A 343 5.28 11.40 13.60
CA VAL A 343 3.84 11.46 13.87
C VAL A 343 3.22 10.13 14.28
N ILE A 344 4.01 9.05 14.34
CA ILE A 344 3.65 7.75 14.88
C ILE A 344 4.31 7.55 16.24
N LEU A 345 3.55 7.20 17.27
CA LEU A 345 4.09 7.04 18.64
C LEU A 345 5.20 5.99 18.71
N PHE A 346 4.95 4.83 18.12
CA PHE A 346 5.89 3.72 18.10
C PHE A 346 6.05 3.24 16.64
N PRO A 347 6.88 3.92 15.84
CA PRO A 347 7.10 3.53 14.46
C PRO A 347 7.86 2.21 14.37
N THR A 348 7.66 1.47 13.28
CA THR A 348 8.45 0.27 13.00
C THR A 348 9.92 0.64 12.79
N MET A 349 10.81 -0.02 13.51
CA MET A 349 12.25 0.24 13.46
C MET A 349 13.00 -1.04 13.12
N LYS A 350 14.08 -0.92 12.34
CA LYS A 350 14.98 -2.07 12.14
C LYS A 350 15.50 -2.56 13.49
N PRO A 351 15.56 -3.88 13.73
CA PRO A 351 16.18 -4.42 14.94
C PRO A 351 17.62 -3.90 15.07
N LEU A 352 18.02 -3.56 16.29
CA LEU A 352 19.43 -3.30 16.57
C LEU A 352 20.20 -4.61 16.39
N ASP A 353 21.38 -4.55 15.74
CA ASP A 353 22.27 -5.70 15.70
C ASP A 353 22.60 -6.13 17.13
N LYS A 354 22.11 -7.30 17.50
CA LYS A 354 22.47 -7.87 18.80
C LYS A 354 23.96 -8.20 18.76
N PRO A 355 24.74 -7.87 19.79
CA PRO A 355 26.09 -8.40 19.93
C PRO A 355 26.08 -9.92 19.69
N GLU A 356 27.13 -10.51 19.11
CA GLU A 356 27.16 -11.95 18.78
C GLU A 356 26.85 -12.85 19.98
N SER A 357 27.18 -12.41 21.20
CA SER A 357 26.78 -13.06 22.45
C SER A 357 25.26 -13.11 22.67
N ALA A 358 24.50 -12.12 22.19
CA ALA A 358 23.03 -12.08 22.31
C ALA A 358 22.32 -12.83 21.15
N LYS A 359 22.97 -12.97 20.00
CA LYS A 359 22.51 -13.87 18.91
C LYS A 359 22.51 -15.33 19.37
N ARG A 360 23.50 -15.74 20.18
CA ARG A 360 23.55 -17.07 20.81
C ARG A 360 22.46 -17.30 21.87
N ALA A 361 22.10 -16.26 22.64
CA ALA A 361 21.07 -16.37 23.68
C ALA A 361 19.64 -16.38 23.11
N ALA A 362 19.37 -15.70 21.99
CA ALA A 362 18.04 -15.69 21.35
C ALA A 362 17.77 -16.94 20.51
N ALA A 363 18.82 -17.61 20.02
CA ALA A 363 18.73 -18.94 19.41
C ALA A 363 18.44 -20.04 20.43
N GLY A 364 18.52 -19.74 21.74
CA GLY A 364 18.33 -20.70 22.84
C GLY A 364 16.93 -20.73 23.46
N THR A 365 15.93 -19.97 22.95
CA THR A 365 14.55 -19.99 23.47
C THR A 365 13.52 -20.73 22.59
N ASN A 366 13.94 -21.28 21.47
CA ASN A 366 13.23 -22.46 20.95
C ASN A 366 13.68 -23.63 21.84
N CYS A 367 12.75 -24.45 22.33
CA CYS A 367 13.05 -25.71 23.00
C CYS A 367 13.91 -26.58 22.06
N ALA A 368 15.20 -26.27 21.97
CA ALA A 368 16.19 -27.13 21.38
C ALA A 368 16.58 -28.14 22.48
N VAL A 369 16.17 -29.36 22.28
CA VAL A 369 16.81 -30.51 22.86
C VAL A 369 18.34 -30.30 22.73
N PRO A 370 19.17 -30.50 23.79
CA PRO A 370 20.61 -30.33 23.69
C PRO A 370 21.11 -31.15 22.50
N ALA A 371 21.87 -30.50 21.63
CA ALA A 371 22.57 -31.21 20.56
C ALA A 371 23.58 -32.17 21.23
N ALA A 372 23.16 -33.41 21.39
CA ALA A 372 24.14 -34.50 21.56
C ALA A 372 25.00 -34.51 20.31
N GLU A 373 26.32 -34.69 20.49
CA GLU A 373 27.25 -34.90 19.38
C GLU A 373 26.64 -35.93 18.43
N GLN A 374 26.19 -35.48 17.26
CA GLN A 374 25.62 -36.37 16.27
C GLN A 374 26.76 -37.09 15.58
N GLY A 375 26.98 -38.35 15.99
CA GLY A 375 27.64 -39.31 15.14
C GLY A 375 26.89 -39.46 13.78
N PRO A 376 27.46 -40.15 12.80
CA PRO A 376 26.84 -40.29 11.50
C PRO A 376 25.41 -40.80 11.64
N VAL A 377 24.47 -40.09 11.02
CA VAL A 377 23.04 -40.43 11.08
C VAL A 377 22.82 -41.82 10.48
N ASP A 378 22.30 -42.72 11.28
CA ASP A 378 21.95 -44.08 10.84
C ASP A 378 20.55 -44.03 10.16
N PHE A 379 20.56 -43.93 8.85
CA PHE A 379 19.35 -43.86 8.03
C PHE A 379 18.49 -45.13 8.09
N SER A 380 18.98 -46.24 8.64
CA SER A 380 18.19 -47.47 8.80
C SER A 380 17.09 -47.38 9.87
N LYS A 381 17.12 -46.32 10.68
CA LYS A 381 16.19 -46.05 11.79
C LYS A 381 15.25 -44.85 11.52
N VAL A 382 15.27 -44.33 10.30
CA VAL A 382 14.37 -43.21 9.93
C VAL A 382 13.04 -43.79 9.49
N GLU A 383 11.98 -43.58 10.28
CA GLU A 383 10.61 -43.80 9.85
C GLU A 383 10.21 -42.64 8.94
N ILE A 384 9.92 -42.95 7.68
CA ILE A 384 9.39 -41.99 6.72
C ILE A 384 7.88 -42.05 6.83
N GLU A 385 7.26 -40.93 7.29
CA GLU A 385 5.80 -40.79 7.22
C GLU A 385 5.36 -40.86 5.75
N PRO A 386 4.29 -41.64 5.42
CA PRO A 386 3.79 -41.70 4.06
C PRO A 386 3.25 -40.33 3.64
N LEU A 387 3.78 -39.81 2.52
CA LEU A 387 3.23 -38.61 1.86
C LEU A 387 1.75 -38.86 1.48
N PHE A 388 0.90 -37.86 1.68
CA PHE A 388 -0.51 -37.91 1.33
C PHE A 388 -0.71 -38.36 -0.12
N GLN A 389 -1.46 -39.48 -0.32
CA GLN A 389 -1.63 -40.12 -1.63
C GLN A 389 -2.96 -39.77 -2.32
N GLU A 390 -3.86 -39.00 -1.69
CA GLU A 390 -5.25 -38.94 -2.15
C GLU A 390 -5.48 -38.08 -3.41
N PHE A 391 -4.51 -37.26 -3.86
CA PHE A 391 -4.77 -36.26 -4.90
C PHE A 391 -3.76 -36.16 -6.04
N VAL A 392 -2.81 -37.09 -6.18
CA VAL A 392 -1.88 -37.08 -7.29
C VAL A 392 -2.14 -38.27 -8.21
N ASP A 393 -2.48 -37.99 -9.47
CA ASP A 393 -2.55 -38.99 -10.52
C ASP A 393 -1.25 -39.76 -10.62
N PHE A 394 -1.31 -41.09 -10.49
CA PHE A 394 -0.14 -41.95 -10.45
C PHE A 394 0.75 -41.83 -11.69
N GLU A 395 0.17 -41.55 -12.88
CA GLU A 395 0.95 -41.37 -14.11
C GLU A 395 1.76 -40.06 -14.09
N THR A 396 1.24 -39.01 -13.47
CA THR A 396 1.91 -37.72 -13.27
C THR A 396 2.98 -37.84 -12.19
N PHE A 397 2.68 -38.49 -11.08
CA PHE A 397 3.64 -38.74 -9.99
C PHE A 397 4.80 -39.64 -10.43
N ALA A 398 4.54 -40.68 -11.22
CA ALA A 398 5.54 -41.60 -11.73
C ALA A 398 6.54 -40.95 -12.73
N LYS A 399 6.21 -39.77 -13.27
CA LYS A 399 7.09 -38.96 -14.12
C LYS A 399 7.96 -37.99 -13.33
N SER A 400 7.72 -37.84 -12.02
CA SER A 400 8.43 -36.91 -11.15
C SER A 400 9.61 -37.62 -10.45
N ASP A 401 10.82 -37.06 -10.54
CA ASP A 401 12.01 -37.60 -9.89
C ASP A 401 12.34 -36.76 -8.65
N PHE A 402 11.94 -37.23 -7.47
CA PHE A 402 12.22 -36.60 -6.19
C PHE A 402 13.41 -37.27 -5.52
N ARG A 403 14.46 -36.51 -5.27
CA ARG A 403 15.65 -37.00 -4.60
C ARG A 403 16.09 -36.11 -3.46
N ALA A 404 16.44 -36.70 -2.33
CA ALA A 404 17.16 -36.00 -1.29
C ALA A 404 18.62 -35.83 -1.78
N VAL A 405 19.11 -34.61 -1.77
CA VAL A 405 20.45 -34.28 -2.24
C VAL A 405 21.26 -33.62 -1.13
N LYS A 406 22.58 -33.89 -1.11
CA LYS A 406 23.50 -33.21 -0.21
C LYS A 406 24.14 -32.05 -0.97
N VAL A 407 24.02 -30.83 -0.45
CA VAL A 407 24.72 -29.66 -1.00
C VAL A 407 26.19 -29.77 -0.65
N LYS A 408 27.06 -29.97 -1.67
CA LYS A 408 28.52 -29.99 -1.53
C LYS A 408 29.12 -28.60 -1.59
N GLU A 409 28.60 -27.76 -2.50
CA GLU A 409 29.08 -26.39 -2.71
C GLU A 409 27.96 -25.49 -3.14
N CYS A 410 27.99 -24.22 -2.67
CA CYS A 410 27.09 -23.14 -3.11
C CYS A 410 27.93 -21.88 -3.35
N THR A 411 27.99 -21.41 -4.60
CA THR A 411 28.78 -20.25 -4.99
C THR A 411 27.98 -19.26 -5.79
N ALA A 412 28.29 -17.98 -5.65
CA ALA A 412 27.65 -16.94 -6.45
C ALA A 412 28.06 -17.03 -7.92
N VAL A 413 27.10 -16.90 -8.84
CA VAL A 413 27.41 -16.86 -10.28
C VAL A 413 28.05 -15.51 -10.62
N PRO A 414 29.27 -15.49 -11.24
CA PRO A 414 29.93 -14.26 -11.63
C PRO A 414 29.01 -13.40 -12.53
N LYS A 415 28.89 -12.10 -12.20
CA LYS A 415 28.04 -11.12 -12.88
C LYS A 415 26.53 -11.28 -12.68
N SER A 416 26.05 -12.15 -11.80
CA SER A 416 24.65 -12.23 -11.40
C SER A 416 24.47 -11.83 -9.94
N LYS A 417 23.45 -11.00 -9.66
CA LYS A 417 23.07 -10.63 -8.29
C LYS A 417 22.01 -11.57 -7.70
N LYS A 418 21.44 -12.49 -8.51
CA LYS A 418 20.28 -13.31 -8.13
C LYS A 418 20.49 -14.82 -8.27
N LEU A 419 21.55 -15.28 -8.96
CA LEU A 419 21.76 -16.69 -9.21
C LEU A 419 22.87 -17.26 -8.33
N LEU A 420 22.63 -18.44 -7.78
CA LEU A 420 23.58 -19.24 -7.04
C LEU A 420 23.83 -20.55 -7.80
N LYS A 421 25.08 -20.96 -7.87
CA LYS A 421 25.48 -22.28 -8.41
C LYS A 421 25.55 -23.25 -7.26
N PHE A 422 24.80 -24.34 -7.32
CA PHE A 422 24.87 -25.47 -6.40
C PHE A 422 25.54 -26.65 -7.04
N VAL A 423 26.42 -27.31 -6.28
CA VAL A 423 26.93 -28.64 -6.59
C VAL A 423 26.27 -29.59 -5.60
N LEU A 424 25.50 -30.54 -6.12
CA LEU A 424 24.63 -31.43 -5.35
C LEU A 424 25.09 -32.87 -5.55
N ASP A 425 25.16 -33.64 -4.46
CA ASP A 425 25.32 -35.09 -4.46
C ASP A 425 23.95 -35.73 -4.29
N ASP A 426 23.48 -36.40 -5.31
CA ASP A 426 22.17 -37.09 -5.32
C ASP A 426 22.33 -38.62 -5.11
N GLY A 427 23.51 -39.08 -4.69
CA GLY A 427 23.80 -40.49 -4.43
C GLY A 427 24.03 -41.34 -5.68
N THR A 428 24.06 -40.77 -6.88
CA THR A 428 24.28 -41.50 -8.13
C THR A 428 25.77 -41.69 -8.47
N GLY A 429 26.65 -41.06 -7.70
CA GLY A 429 28.11 -41.09 -7.93
C GLY A 429 28.65 -39.99 -8.81
N GLU A 430 27.78 -39.19 -9.44
CA GLU A 430 28.11 -37.96 -10.18
C GLU A 430 27.47 -36.73 -9.56
N ASP A 431 28.23 -35.64 -9.46
CA ASP A 431 27.71 -34.38 -8.88
C ASP A 431 26.80 -33.64 -9.88
N ARG A 432 25.60 -33.28 -9.45
CA ARG A 432 24.69 -32.40 -10.20
C ARG A 432 25.02 -30.94 -9.98
N VAL A 433 25.08 -30.18 -11.06
CA VAL A 433 25.23 -28.72 -11.01
C VAL A 433 23.90 -28.05 -11.39
N ILE A 434 23.37 -27.18 -10.51
CA ILE A 434 22.18 -26.40 -10.74
C ILE A 434 22.52 -24.90 -10.58
N LEU A 435 21.92 -24.05 -11.42
CA LEU A 435 22.07 -22.59 -11.42
C LEU A 435 20.78 -21.93 -10.98
#